data_959e626dcf44f1fd0d62b4b815abcf62
#
_entry.id   959e626dcf44f1fd0d62b4b815abcf62
#
_cell.length_a   1.000
_cell.length_b   1.000
_cell.length_c   1.000
_cell.angle_alpha   90.00
_cell.angle_beta   90.00
_cell.angle_gamma   90.00
#
_symmetry.space_group_name_H-M   'P 1'
#
loop_
_entity.id
_entity.type
_entity.pdbx_description
1 polymer ?
#
loop_
_entity_poly.entity_id
_entity_poly.type
_entity_poly.pdbx_seq_one_letter_code
_entity_poly.pdbx_strand_id
1 'polypeptide(L)'
;MQDIIREDRTPDTVSEKGDIVQAEGKPQAVHYENAPTFEGAISAGHLIDENLLRAENEDKITSYFIFLISIAAVAGFLFGYDTAIIGSALPMVGTDLGHDLSNPEQEIITAGCTIGAIFGALILGGLADKLGRKWAMALADLAFTAGAIIIAASFSVPQIIIGRLVLGVGVGGAAVIGPLYITELAPTAVRGRCIGVNAFFIPFGQVIASALGAAFQDRVPNHIGWRVLFALGVVPSIVQLALMHWLPESPRVLLLRGQTDQAKDTLRTIYKGASEEVIDFKLQVTQQYVAATTVMREFSIWTQLKKYWSHKPYRRAIIAVSAVQAFGQLTGFNTLLYYSGTVFGLLGLKNSAAAGLIPSGGNAMFLFIGMTIVDRVGRRRLLVLAIPGMILGMVWMIIGFHFLTKETAGDLVAGYQYGNGLVGSVLGAILLFTVCFGITYSHIVWYQSEFLALEIRAVGSAIATTSCWVANLVVSVCYLTQLEHLGATGTYGLYLGFMIVGYIFVWFCYPETKGLSIDETQSVFEDGYGVKKAQAMLKEKRRLAGQLNSSA
;
A
#
# COMPACT_ATOMS: atom_id res chain seq x y z
N MET A 1 56.32 23.46 -33.44
CA MET A 1 57.38 22.48 -33.58
C MET A 1 56.63 21.16 -33.57
N GLN A 2 56.20 20.71 -34.70
CA GLN A 2 56.89 19.73 -35.60
C GLN A 2 56.92 18.37 -34.89
N ASP A 3 56.47 17.30 -35.42
CA ASP A 3 55.96 16.87 -36.76
C ASP A 3 55.52 15.40 -36.60
N ILE A 4 54.46 15.00 -37.37
CA ILE A 4 54.46 13.90 -38.33
C ILE A 4 54.65 12.48 -37.71
N ILE A 5 53.79 11.51 -37.92
CA ILE A 5 53.55 10.71 -39.14
C ILE A 5 52.26 9.88 -39.06
N ARG A 6 51.53 9.85 -40.16
CA ARG A 6 50.50 8.89 -40.56
C ARG A 6 51.10 7.48 -40.75
N GLU A 7 50.30 6.44 -40.49
CA GLU A 7 50.25 5.29 -41.40
C GLU A 7 48.91 4.56 -41.34
N ASP A 8 48.38 4.39 -42.52
CA ASP A 8 47.24 3.59 -42.94
C ASP A 8 47.47 2.11 -42.66
N ARG A 9 46.40 1.37 -42.30
CA ARG A 9 46.15 0.02 -42.82
C ARG A 9 44.66 -0.34 -42.78
N THR A 10 44.21 -0.72 -43.97
CA THR A 10 42.91 -1.25 -44.37
C THR A 10 42.60 -2.65 -43.80
N PRO A 11 41.36 -3.12 -43.91
CA PRO A 11 40.79 -4.23 -43.12
C PRO A 11 40.98 -5.58 -43.83
N ASP A 12 41.17 -6.64 -43.06
CA ASP A 12 41.09 -8.01 -43.56
C ASP A 12 39.87 -8.76 -42.97
N THR A 13 39.03 -9.07 -43.89
CA THR A 13 38.13 -10.21 -44.15
C THR A 13 37.87 -11.23 -43.06
N VAL A 14 36.58 -11.36 -42.80
CA VAL A 14 35.73 -12.47 -42.35
C VAL A 14 36.24 -13.86 -42.76
N SER A 15 36.19 -14.80 -41.82
CA SER A 15 36.03 -16.22 -42.08
C SER A 15 34.96 -16.82 -41.17
N GLU A 16 33.83 -17.15 -41.79
CA GLU A 16 32.86 -18.10 -41.26
C GLU A 16 33.47 -19.48 -41.09
N LYS A 17 33.23 -20.13 -39.98
CA LYS A 17 32.77 -21.53 -39.93
C LYS A 17 32.32 -21.88 -38.52
N GLY A 18 31.08 -22.34 -38.48
CA GLY A 18 30.44 -22.83 -37.27
C GLY A 18 30.97 -24.22 -36.88
N ASP A 19 30.84 -24.49 -35.59
CA ASP A 19 30.66 -25.84 -35.08
C ASP A 19 29.71 -25.77 -33.88
N ILE A 20 28.56 -26.42 -34.09
CA ILE A 20 27.57 -26.68 -33.06
C ILE A 20 28.11 -27.85 -32.23
N VAL A 21 28.46 -27.59 -30.98
CA VAL A 21 28.63 -28.64 -29.98
C VAL A 21 27.51 -28.47 -28.94
N GLN A 22 26.58 -29.40 -28.98
CA GLN A 22 25.63 -29.61 -27.87
C GLN A 22 26.40 -30.10 -26.64
N ALA A 23 26.31 -29.38 -25.55
CA ALA A 23 26.66 -29.85 -24.22
C ALA A 23 25.51 -29.57 -23.26
N GLU A 24 24.91 -30.64 -22.79
CA GLU A 24 24.00 -30.65 -21.66
C GLU A 24 24.67 -30.12 -20.39
N GLY A 25 23.98 -29.27 -19.62
CA GLY A 25 24.29 -29.10 -18.22
C GLY A 25 24.53 -27.67 -17.78
N LYS A 26 23.61 -27.19 -16.93
CA LYS A 26 23.61 -26.00 -16.05
C LYS A 26 23.57 -24.64 -16.78
N PRO A 27 22.70 -23.72 -16.36
CA PRO A 27 22.68 -22.38 -16.93
C PRO A 27 24.04 -21.71 -16.66
N GLN A 28 24.80 -21.47 -17.69
CA GLN A 28 26.02 -20.64 -17.64
C GLN A 28 25.59 -19.22 -17.26
N ALA A 29 26.18 -18.71 -16.19
CA ALA A 29 26.16 -17.30 -15.88
C ALA A 29 26.75 -16.53 -17.06
N VAL A 30 25.93 -15.75 -17.73
CA VAL A 30 26.41 -14.83 -18.78
C VAL A 30 27.23 -13.75 -18.06
N HIS A 31 28.53 -13.81 -18.19
CA HIS A 31 29.45 -12.76 -17.75
C HIS A 31 29.21 -11.51 -18.60
N TYR A 32 28.49 -10.54 -18.04
CA TYR A 32 28.41 -9.20 -18.59
C TYR A 32 29.63 -8.39 -18.13
N GLU A 33 30.75 -8.52 -18.79
CA GLU A 33 31.93 -7.69 -18.53
C GLU A 33 31.78 -6.22 -18.98
N ASN A 34 30.73 -5.90 -19.74
CA ASN A 34 30.37 -4.54 -20.16
C ASN A 34 28.85 -4.35 -20.15
N ALA A 35 28.18 -4.49 -19.00
CA ALA A 35 26.83 -4.01 -18.89
C ALA A 35 26.87 -2.47 -18.94
N PRO A 36 26.25 -1.81 -19.94
CA PRO A 36 26.18 -0.37 -19.94
C PRO A 36 25.46 0.06 -18.67
N THR A 37 26.03 1.03 -17.96
CA THR A 37 25.32 1.72 -16.90
C THR A 37 24.00 2.22 -17.47
N PHE A 38 22.94 2.31 -16.66
CA PHE A 38 21.62 2.80 -17.11
C PHE A 38 21.74 4.19 -17.78
N GLU A 39 22.69 5.03 -17.35
CA GLU A 39 23.09 6.28 -18.01
C GLU A 39 23.74 6.03 -19.39
N GLY A 40 24.54 4.98 -19.54
CA GLY A 40 25.13 4.59 -20.83
C GLY A 40 24.10 4.09 -21.83
N ALA A 41 23.04 3.44 -21.39
CA ALA A 41 21.92 3.02 -22.24
C ALA A 41 21.05 4.20 -22.69
N ILE A 42 20.91 5.25 -21.84
CA ILE A 42 20.21 6.50 -22.19
C ILE A 42 21.10 7.41 -23.03
N SER A 43 22.42 7.48 -22.76
CA SER A 43 23.36 8.32 -23.50
C SER A 43 23.90 7.68 -24.78
N ALA A 44 23.76 6.38 -24.96
CA ALA A 44 24.07 5.69 -26.21
C ALA A 44 23.03 5.95 -27.29
N GLY A 45 22.56 7.19 -27.41
CA GLY A 45 22.04 7.84 -28.62
C GLY A 45 21.17 6.98 -29.57
N HIS A 46 20.57 5.91 -29.13
CA HIS A 46 19.40 5.42 -29.81
C HIS A 46 18.31 6.46 -29.54
N LEU A 47 18.14 7.33 -30.49
CA LEU A 47 16.93 8.10 -30.71
C LEU A 47 15.79 7.11 -30.44
N ILE A 48 15.26 7.11 -29.21
CA ILE A 48 14.01 6.43 -28.90
C ILE A 48 13.06 7.08 -29.89
N ASP A 49 12.60 6.32 -30.86
CA ASP A 49 11.73 6.83 -31.91
C ASP A 49 10.56 7.53 -31.20
N GLU A 50 10.41 8.84 -31.41
CA GLU A 50 9.32 9.61 -30.79
C GLU A 50 7.96 8.98 -31.08
N ASN A 51 7.83 8.25 -32.19
CA ASN A 51 6.65 7.50 -32.57
C ASN A 51 6.42 6.29 -31.67
N LEU A 52 7.49 5.60 -31.20
CA LEU A 52 7.39 4.52 -30.22
C LEU A 52 7.02 5.05 -28.82
N LEU A 53 7.53 6.21 -28.41
CA LEU A 53 7.12 6.90 -27.19
C LEU A 53 5.67 7.38 -27.26
N ARG A 54 5.21 7.88 -28.42
CA ARG A 54 3.80 8.22 -28.65
C ARG A 54 2.92 6.99 -28.62
N ALA A 55 3.32 5.90 -29.26
CA ALA A 55 2.60 4.62 -29.23
C ALA A 55 2.52 4.04 -27.82
N GLU A 56 3.53 4.23 -26.96
CA GLU A 56 3.47 3.85 -25.55
C GLU A 56 2.42 4.66 -24.76
N ASN A 57 2.19 5.91 -25.12
CA ASN A 57 1.18 6.77 -24.49
C ASN A 57 -0.24 6.58 -25.07
N GLU A 58 -0.39 5.96 -26.23
CA GLU A 58 -1.68 5.67 -26.88
C GLU A 58 -2.25 4.28 -26.52
N ASP A 59 -1.69 3.59 -25.54
CA ASP A 59 -2.16 2.29 -25.09
C ASP A 59 -3.64 2.32 -24.73
N LYS A 60 -4.47 1.68 -25.56
CA LYS A 60 -5.91 1.54 -25.33
C LYS A 60 -6.15 0.59 -24.17
N ILE A 61 -6.82 1.07 -23.14
CA ILE A 61 -7.29 0.22 -22.05
C ILE A 61 -8.30 -0.77 -22.61
N THR A 62 -7.96 -2.07 -22.56
CA THR A 62 -8.84 -3.14 -23.03
C THR A 62 -9.78 -3.61 -21.90
N SER A 63 -10.93 -4.15 -22.22
CA SER A 63 -11.84 -4.77 -21.24
C SER A 63 -11.16 -5.91 -20.47
N TYR A 64 -10.28 -6.66 -21.13
CA TYR A 64 -9.48 -7.70 -20.49
C TYR A 64 -8.51 -7.11 -19.45
N PHE A 65 -7.85 -6.01 -19.77
CA PHE A 65 -6.98 -5.33 -18.82
C PHE A 65 -7.74 -4.80 -17.60
N ILE A 66 -8.93 -4.20 -17.79
CA ILE A 66 -9.80 -3.78 -16.67
C ILE A 66 -10.16 -4.99 -15.80
N PHE A 67 -10.50 -6.11 -16.40
CA PHE A 67 -10.80 -7.37 -15.71
C PHE A 67 -9.61 -7.84 -14.87
N LEU A 68 -8.37 -7.84 -15.42
CA LEU A 68 -7.15 -8.21 -14.69
C LEU A 68 -6.93 -7.33 -13.45
N ILE A 69 -7.05 -6.01 -13.63
CA ILE A 69 -6.85 -5.05 -12.53
C ILE A 69 -7.95 -5.21 -11.47
N SER A 70 -9.19 -5.47 -11.89
CA SER A 70 -10.29 -5.70 -10.95
C SER A 70 -10.08 -6.93 -10.08
N ILE A 71 -9.61 -8.05 -10.67
CA ILE A 71 -9.28 -9.26 -9.90
C ILE A 71 -8.12 -8.98 -8.92
N ALA A 72 -7.06 -8.33 -9.38
CA ALA A 72 -5.93 -8.00 -8.52
C ALA A 72 -6.31 -7.04 -7.38
N ALA A 73 -7.27 -6.14 -7.61
CA ALA A 73 -7.77 -5.20 -6.60
C ALA A 73 -8.63 -5.87 -5.51
N VAL A 74 -9.14 -7.09 -5.73
CA VAL A 74 -9.84 -7.86 -4.67
C VAL A 74 -8.93 -8.07 -3.46
N ALA A 75 -7.62 -8.17 -3.66
CA ALA A 75 -6.64 -8.21 -2.56
C ALA A 75 -6.78 -6.99 -1.62
N GLY A 76 -6.99 -5.79 -2.17
CA GLY A 76 -7.27 -4.58 -1.38
C GLY A 76 -8.63 -4.67 -0.67
N PHE A 77 -9.65 -5.21 -1.34
CA PHE A 77 -10.96 -5.41 -0.74
C PHE A 77 -10.90 -6.35 0.48
N LEU A 78 -10.21 -7.48 0.38
CA LEU A 78 -10.03 -8.45 1.48
C LEU A 78 -9.36 -7.81 2.69
N PHE A 79 -8.30 -7.02 2.46
CA PHE A 79 -7.66 -6.25 3.52
C PHE A 79 -8.65 -5.28 4.18
N GLY A 80 -9.39 -4.51 3.40
CA GLY A 80 -10.37 -3.55 3.92
C GLY A 80 -11.52 -4.21 4.66
N TYR A 81 -12.04 -5.31 4.12
CA TYR A 81 -13.11 -6.08 4.73
C TYR A 81 -12.73 -6.56 6.13
N ASP A 82 -11.55 -7.20 6.26
CA ASP A 82 -11.09 -7.70 7.56
C ASP A 82 -10.88 -6.57 8.58
N THR A 83 -10.33 -5.45 8.12
CA THR A 83 -10.07 -4.28 8.97
C THR A 83 -11.34 -3.74 9.66
N ALA A 84 -12.47 -3.74 8.97
CA ALA A 84 -13.70 -3.17 9.52
C ALA A 84 -14.63 -4.22 10.13
N ILE A 85 -14.58 -5.47 9.65
CA ILE A 85 -15.51 -6.50 10.13
C ILE A 85 -15.28 -6.83 11.60
N ILE A 86 -14.02 -6.78 12.08
CA ILE A 86 -13.69 -7.01 13.48
C ILE A 86 -14.40 -6.03 14.40
N GLY A 87 -14.50 -4.75 14.00
CA GLY A 87 -15.21 -3.74 14.79
C GLY A 87 -16.70 -4.00 14.96
N SER A 88 -17.34 -4.67 13.99
CA SER A 88 -18.73 -5.07 14.06
C SER A 88 -18.92 -6.43 14.74
N ALA A 89 -18.02 -7.38 14.49
CA ALA A 89 -18.14 -8.75 14.97
C ALA A 89 -17.76 -8.91 16.45
N LEU A 90 -16.72 -8.19 16.91
CA LEU A 90 -16.16 -8.36 18.26
C LEU A 90 -17.20 -8.15 19.39
N PRO A 91 -18.06 -7.10 19.35
CA PRO A 91 -19.12 -6.95 20.36
C PRO A 91 -20.19 -8.04 20.32
N MET A 92 -20.35 -8.74 19.17
CA MET A 92 -21.34 -9.81 19.02
C MET A 92 -20.84 -11.16 19.58
N VAL A 93 -19.54 -11.30 19.86
CA VAL A 93 -18.98 -12.57 20.38
C VAL A 93 -19.57 -12.90 21.76
N GLY A 94 -19.73 -11.90 22.64
CA GLY A 94 -20.27 -12.10 23.99
C GLY A 94 -19.54 -13.25 24.71
N THR A 95 -20.30 -14.22 25.24
CA THR A 95 -19.80 -15.39 25.97
C THR A 95 -19.54 -16.62 25.08
N ASP A 96 -19.65 -16.53 23.77
CA ASP A 96 -19.57 -17.68 22.85
C ASP A 96 -18.21 -18.41 22.87
N LEU A 97 -17.17 -17.75 23.37
CA LEU A 97 -15.83 -18.34 23.52
C LEU A 97 -15.55 -18.85 24.94
N GLY A 98 -16.62 -18.99 25.77
CA GLY A 98 -16.58 -19.56 27.12
C GLY A 98 -16.74 -18.53 28.25
N HIS A 99 -16.45 -17.25 27.98
CA HIS A 99 -16.60 -16.12 28.92
C HIS A 99 -16.70 -14.80 28.16
N ASP A 100 -17.09 -13.73 28.85
CA ASP A 100 -17.04 -12.39 28.30
C ASP A 100 -15.58 -11.95 28.06
N LEU A 101 -15.31 -11.43 26.85
CA LEU A 101 -13.95 -11.04 26.47
C LEU A 101 -13.47 -9.82 27.27
N SER A 102 -12.36 -10.00 27.99
CA SER A 102 -11.64 -8.89 28.61
C SER A 102 -11.01 -7.94 27.58
N ASN A 103 -10.71 -6.70 27.97
CA ASN A 103 -10.07 -5.73 27.08
C ASN A 103 -8.76 -6.26 26.46
N PRO A 104 -7.82 -6.88 27.23
CA PRO A 104 -6.61 -7.47 26.65
C PRO A 104 -6.90 -8.60 25.64
N GLU A 105 -7.92 -9.41 25.85
CA GLU A 105 -8.28 -10.48 24.89
C GLU A 105 -8.83 -9.90 23.60
N GLN A 106 -9.69 -8.86 23.68
CA GLN A 106 -10.16 -8.15 22.50
C GLN A 106 -9.00 -7.52 21.71
N GLU A 107 -8.04 -6.91 22.41
CA GLU A 107 -6.84 -6.31 21.84
C GLU A 107 -5.96 -7.35 21.13
N ILE A 108 -5.70 -8.50 21.75
CA ILE A 108 -4.88 -9.57 21.16
C ILE A 108 -5.60 -10.21 19.97
N ILE A 109 -6.90 -10.45 20.04
CA ILE A 109 -7.71 -10.94 18.91
C ILE A 109 -7.60 -9.96 17.72
N THR A 110 -7.73 -8.67 17.98
CA THR A 110 -7.63 -7.63 16.95
C THR A 110 -6.20 -7.53 16.39
N ALA A 111 -5.20 -7.47 17.25
CA ALA A 111 -3.79 -7.37 16.90
C ALA A 111 -3.26 -8.63 16.20
N GLY A 112 -3.87 -9.80 16.43
CA GLY A 112 -3.49 -11.06 15.80
C GLY A 112 -3.41 -10.98 14.28
N CYS A 113 -4.38 -10.29 13.64
CA CYS A 113 -4.32 -10.06 12.20
C CYS A 113 -3.11 -9.18 11.81
N THR A 114 -2.84 -8.12 12.54
CA THR A 114 -1.70 -7.22 12.25
C THR A 114 -0.37 -7.92 12.43
N ILE A 115 -0.23 -8.75 13.47
CA ILE A 115 0.96 -9.61 13.66
C ILE A 115 1.12 -10.56 12.48
N GLY A 116 0.05 -11.26 12.10
CA GLY A 116 0.04 -12.13 10.92
C GLY A 116 0.43 -11.39 9.65
N ALA A 117 -0.04 -10.14 9.46
CA ALA A 117 0.25 -9.32 8.29
C ALA A 117 1.74 -8.92 8.20
N ILE A 118 2.41 -8.66 9.30
CA ILE A 118 3.87 -8.42 9.32
C ILE A 118 4.60 -9.64 8.73
N PHE A 119 4.29 -10.85 9.24
CA PHE A 119 4.90 -12.08 8.73
C PHE A 119 4.50 -12.38 7.29
N GLY A 120 3.22 -12.18 6.94
CA GLY A 120 2.71 -12.38 5.58
C GLY A 120 3.38 -11.48 4.56
N ALA A 121 3.55 -10.20 4.87
CA ALA A 121 4.24 -9.24 4.01
C ALA A 121 5.71 -9.65 3.76
N LEU A 122 6.41 -10.10 4.80
CA LEU A 122 7.81 -10.53 4.70
C LEU A 122 7.95 -11.87 3.97
N ILE A 123 7.15 -12.88 4.33
CA ILE A 123 7.26 -14.24 3.80
C ILE A 123 6.73 -14.30 2.37
N LEU A 124 5.46 -13.92 2.16
CA LEU A 124 4.84 -14.02 0.84
C LEU A 124 5.37 -12.97 -0.12
N GLY A 125 5.68 -11.77 0.36
CA GLY A 125 6.38 -10.74 -0.42
C GLY A 125 7.75 -11.21 -0.90
N GLY A 126 8.54 -11.87 -0.04
CA GLY A 126 9.83 -12.46 -0.40
C GLY A 126 9.71 -13.69 -1.31
N LEU A 127 8.68 -14.50 -1.14
CA LEU A 127 8.40 -15.67 -1.99
C LEU A 127 7.83 -15.28 -3.36
N ALA A 128 7.21 -14.12 -3.50
CA ALA A 128 6.58 -13.67 -4.73
C ALA A 128 7.52 -13.62 -5.94
N ASP A 129 8.81 -13.43 -5.73
CA ASP A 129 9.80 -13.45 -6.79
C ASP A 129 10.16 -14.89 -7.24
N LYS A 130 10.07 -15.86 -6.34
CA LYS A 130 10.38 -17.28 -6.63
C LYS A 130 9.15 -18.01 -7.17
N LEU A 131 8.02 -17.88 -6.49
CA LEU A 131 6.76 -18.56 -6.85
C LEU A 131 6.06 -17.89 -8.03
N GLY A 132 6.34 -16.61 -8.29
CA GLY A 132 5.57 -15.77 -9.21
C GLY A 132 4.47 -15.01 -8.47
N ARG A 133 3.98 -13.92 -9.09
CA ARG A 133 3.00 -13.03 -8.45
C ARG A 133 1.64 -13.72 -8.34
N LYS A 134 1.26 -14.43 -9.38
CA LYS A 134 0.01 -15.19 -9.44
C LYS A 134 -0.09 -16.21 -8.30
N TRP A 135 0.90 -17.08 -8.15
CA TRP A 135 0.89 -18.12 -7.14
C TRP A 135 1.07 -17.60 -5.71
N ALA A 136 1.87 -16.54 -5.55
CA ALA A 136 2.02 -15.90 -4.24
C ALA A 136 0.70 -15.24 -3.78
N MET A 137 -0.07 -14.65 -4.71
CA MET A 137 -1.40 -14.11 -4.42
C MET A 137 -2.38 -15.25 -4.08
N ALA A 138 -2.34 -16.38 -4.80
CA ALA A 138 -3.14 -17.56 -4.48
C ALA A 138 -2.88 -18.08 -3.06
N LEU A 139 -1.62 -18.13 -2.64
CA LEU A 139 -1.26 -18.52 -1.27
C LEU A 139 -1.77 -17.53 -0.23
N ALA A 140 -1.75 -16.23 -0.53
CA ALA A 140 -2.34 -15.22 0.35
C ALA A 140 -3.85 -15.41 0.50
N ASP A 141 -4.57 -15.67 -0.59
CA ASP A 141 -6.00 -15.95 -0.57
C ASP A 141 -6.33 -17.25 0.17
N LEU A 142 -5.53 -18.30 0.00
CA LEU A 142 -5.68 -19.55 0.74
C LEU A 142 -5.48 -19.35 2.24
N ALA A 143 -4.46 -18.58 2.65
CA ALA A 143 -4.22 -18.25 4.04
C ALA A 143 -5.39 -17.42 4.62
N PHE A 144 -5.88 -16.42 3.87
CA PHE A 144 -7.04 -15.63 4.25
C PHE A 144 -8.28 -16.52 4.46
N THR A 145 -8.58 -17.37 3.46
CA THR A 145 -9.73 -18.29 3.51
C THR A 145 -9.64 -19.25 4.70
N ALA A 146 -8.48 -19.88 4.89
CA ALA A 146 -8.27 -20.81 6.01
C ALA A 146 -8.43 -20.09 7.35
N GLY A 147 -7.83 -18.91 7.52
CA GLY A 147 -7.97 -18.10 8.72
C GLY A 147 -9.42 -17.71 8.99
N ALA A 148 -10.16 -17.24 7.98
CA ALA A 148 -11.57 -16.87 8.12
C ALA A 148 -12.46 -18.07 8.53
N ILE A 149 -12.19 -19.25 7.98
CA ILE A 149 -12.89 -20.49 8.36
C ILE A 149 -12.56 -20.86 9.82
N ILE A 150 -11.28 -20.80 10.22
CA ILE A 150 -10.87 -21.07 11.61
C ILE A 150 -11.57 -20.12 12.56
N ILE A 151 -11.64 -18.83 12.24
CA ILE A 151 -12.32 -17.82 13.05
C ILE A 151 -13.82 -18.14 13.15
N ALA A 152 -14.50 -18.36 12.03
CA ALA A 152 -15.93 -18.65 12.00
C ALA A 152 -16.29 -19.94 12.79
N ALA A 153 -15.38 -20.91 12.83
CA ALA A 153 -15.53 -22.17 13.55
C ALA A 153 -14.95 -22.15 14.98
N SER A 154 -14.61 -20.96 15.52
CA SER A 154 -13.94 -20.86 16.83
C SER A 154 -14.91 -21.07 18.00
N PHE A 155 -14.44 -21.81 19.01
CA PHE A 155 -15.12 -22.06 20.30
C PHE A 155 -14.27 -21.63 21.51
N SER A 156 -13.08 -21.06 21.25
CA SER A 156 -12.17 -20.61 22.32
C SER A 156 -11.35 -19.40 21.86
N VAL A 157 -10.90 -18.59 22.82
CA VAL A 157 -10.06 -17.41 22.56
C VAL A 157 -8.74 -17.77 21.86
N PRO A 158 -7.98 -18.82 22.25
CA PRO A 158 -6.78 -19.19 21.50
C PRO A 158 -7.04 -19.56 20.03
N GLN A 159 -8.18 -20.22 19.75
CA GLN A 159 -8.52 -20.62 18.38
C GLN A 159 -8.80 -19.40 17.49
N ILE A 160 -9.56 -18.42 17.98
CA ILE A 160 -9.83 -17.20 17.20
C ILE A 160 -8.53 -16.40 16.97
N ILE A 161 -7.62 -16.35 17.97
CA ILE A 161 -6.29 -15.71 17.81
C ILE A 161 -5.47 -16.40 16.71
N ILE A 162 -5.41 -17.74 16.71
CA ILE A 162 -4.72 -18.50 15.65
C ILE A 162 -5.35 -18.20 14.29
N GLY A 163 -6.68 -18.21 14.21
CA GLY A 163 -7.39 -17.86 12.98
C GLY A 163 -7.06 -16.45 12.49
N ARG A 164 -6.99 -15.46 13.39
CA ARG A 164 -6.58 -14.08 13.11
C ARG A 164 -5.13 -13.98 12.63
N LEU A 165 -4.21 -14.74 13.21
CA LEU A 165 -2.82 -14.81 12.76
C LEU A 165 -2.72 -15.38 11.34
N VAL A 166 -3.40 -16.50 11.06
CA VAL A 166 -3.38 -17.14 9.73
C VAL A 166 -4.02 -16.22 8.67
N LEU A 167 -5.19 -15.63 8.99
CA LEU A 167 -5.86 -14.66 8.12
C LEU A 167 -4.95 -13.47 7.85
N GLY A 168 -4.26 -12.96 8.89
CA GLY A 168 -3.32 -11.86 8.79
C GLY A 168 -2.17 -12.16 7.83
N VAL A 169 -1.64 -13.37 7.81
CA VAL A 169 -0.61 -13.76 6.80
C VAL A 169 -1.14 -13.55 5.38
N GLY A 170 -2.40 -13.90 5.12
CA GLY A 170 -3.08 -13.64 3.85
C GLY A 170 -3.17 -12.14 3.55
N VAL A 171 -3.66 -11.35 4.52
CA VAL A 171 -3.80 -9.88 4.39
C VAL A 171 -2.46 -9.21 4.10
N GLY A 172 -1.40 -9.55 4.84
CA GLY A 172 -0.08 -8.97 4.66
C GLY A 172 0.54 -9.32 3.31
N GLY A 173 0.38 -10.58 2.86
CA GLY A 173 0.80 -11.01 1.52
C GLY A 173 0.05 -10.26 0.43
N ALA A 174 -1.27 -10.17 0.51
CA ALA A 174 -2.13 -9.47 -0.44
C ALA A 174 -1.79 -7.98 -0.54
N ALA A 175 -1.51 -7.32 0.60
CA ALA A 175 -1.15 -5.90 0.65
C ALA A 175 0.16 -5.57 -0.10
N VAL A 176 1.09 -6.53 -0.21
CA VAL A 176 2.34 -6.37 -0.95
C VAL A 176 2.21 -6.83 -2.40
N ILE A 177 1.62 -8.01 -2.61
CA ILE A 177 1.60 -8.67 -3.92
C ILE A 177 0.61 -8.01 -4.88
N GLY A 178 -0.57 -7.59 -4.38
CA GLY A 178 -1.61 -6.95 -5.19
C GLY A 178 -1.11 -5.69 -5.93
N PRO A 179 -0.63 -4.66 -5.23
CA PRO A 179 -0.05 -3.47 -5.87
C PRO A 179 1.15 -3.78 -6.76
N LEU A 180 2.01 -4.74 -6.36
CA LEU A 180 3.17 -5.15 -7.13
C LEU A 180 2.75 -5.77 -8.47
N TYR A 181 1.80 -6.70 -8.45
CA TYR A 181 1.27 -7.34 -9.66
C TYR A 181 0.62 -6.32 -10.60
N ILE A 182 -0.21 -5.41 -10.05
CA ILE A 182 -0.80 -4.30 -10.82
C ILE A 182 0.29 -3.44 -11.46
N THR A 183 1.33 -3.09 -10.73
CA THR A 183 2.43 -2.23 -11.22
C THR A 183 3.20 -2.88 -12.36
N GLU A 184 3.37 -4.21 -12.32
CA GLU A 184 4.10 -4.98 -13.33
C GLU A 184 3.29 -5.21 -14.62
N LEU A 185 1.95 -5.22 -14.54
CA LEU A 185 1.06 -5.40 -15.68
C LEU A 185 0.59 -4.08 -16.29
N ALA A 186 0.50 -3.01 -15.49
CA ALA A 186 -0.12 -1.78 -15.94
C ALA A 186 0.77 -0.98 -16.89
N PRO A 187 0.21 -0.50 -18.03
CA PRO A 187 0.85 0.47 -18.90
C PRO A 187 1.31 1.70 -18.13
N THR A 188 2.44 2.26 -18.53
CA THR A 188 3.07 3.40 -17.84
C THR A 188 2.12 4.59 -17.69
N ALA A 189 1.36 4.91 -18.75
CA ALA A 189 0.40 6.02 -18.78
C ALA A 189 -0.74 5.91 -17.74
N VAL A 190 -1.16 4.69 -17.39
CA VAL A 190 -2.32 4.45 -16.51
C VAL A 190 -1.95 3.76 -15.19
N ARG A 191 -0.67 3.43 -14.99
CA ARG A 191 -0.18 2.69 -13.81
C ARG A 191 -0.61 3.31 -12.49
N GLY A 192 -0.49 4.62 -12.35
CA GLY A 192 -0.93 5.34 -11.14
C GLY A 192 -2.42 5.19 -10.86
N ARG A 193 -3.26 5.25 -11.91
CA ARG A 193 -4.71 5.03 -11.79
C ARG A 193 -5.03 3.60 -11.39
N CYS A 194 -4.33 2.61 -11.93
CA CYS A 194 -4.54 1.20 -11.60
C CYS A 194 -4.16 0.88 -10.15
N ILE A 195 -3.04 1.44 -9.65
CA ILE A 195 -2.67 1.34 -8.22
C ILE A 195 -3.74 2.02 -7.36
N GLY A 196 -4.26 3.15 -7.83
CA GLY A 196 -5.36 3.86 -7.19
C GLY A 196 -6.62 3.02 -7.04
N VAL A 197 -6.96 2.19 -8.04
CA VAL A 197 -8.10 1.25 -7.95
C VAL A 197 -7.91 0.30 -6.76
N ASN A 198 -6.74 -0.31 -6.61
CA ASN A 198 -6.46 -1.18 -5.46
C ASN A 198 -6.56 -0.42 -4.13
N ALA A 199 -6.03 0.81 -4.07
CA ALA A 199 -6.12 1.65 -2.88
C ALA A 199 -7.58 2.00 -2.53
N PHE A 200 -8.44 2.22 -3.52
CA PHE A 200 -9.88 2.48 -3.31
C PHE A 200 -10.63 1.23 -2.83
N PHE A 201 -10.24 0.04 -3.28
CA PHE A 201 -10.90 -1.21 -2.87
C PHE A 201 -10.71 -1.49 -1.36
N ILE A 202 -9.68 -0.95 -0.71
CA ILE A 202 -9.49 -1.07 0.76
C ILE A 202 -10.67 -0.40 1.51
N PRO A 203 -10.90 0.92 1.43
CA PRO A 203 -12.03 1.52 2.13
C PRO A 203 -13.39 1.07 1.58
N PHE A 204 -13.48 0.64 0.32
CA PHE A 204 -14.71 0.03 -0.19
C PHE A 204 -15.04 -1.27 0.55
N GLY A 205 -14.03 -2.13 0.80
CA GLY A 205 -14.19 -3.31 1.65
C GLY A 205 -14.61 -2.95 3.09
N GLN A 206 -14.05 -1.87 3.66
CA GLN A 206 -14.44 -1.37 4.97
C GLN A 206 -15.93 -0.98 5.02
N VAL A 207 -16.42 -0.28 3.99
CA VAL A 207 -17.84 0.10 3.89
C VAL A 207 -18.74 -1.13 3.82
N ILE A 208 -18.41 -2.11 2.97
CA ILE A 208 -19.20 -3.35 2.85
C ILE A 208 -19.21 -4.12 4.17
N ALA A 209 -18.07 -4.25 4.85
CA ALA A 209 -17.98 -4.90 6.15
C ALA A 209 -18.85 -4.20 7.21
N SER A 210 -18.77 -2.87 7.31
CA SER A 210 -19.58 -2.09 8.25
C SER A 210 -21.07 -2.17 7.93
N ALA A 211 -21.44 -2.15 6.64
CA ALA A 211 -22.84 -2.28 6.21
C ALA A 211 -23.41 -3.68 6.54
N LEU A 212 -22.64 -4.74 6.33
CA LEU A 212 -23.02 -6.09 6.72
C LEU A 212 -23.14 -6.21 8.24
N GLY A 213 -22.18 -5.66 8.99
CA GLY A 213 -22.24 -5.61 10.46
C GLY A 213 -23.52 -4.93 10.94
N ALA A 214 -23.85 -3.78 10.36
CA ALA A 214 -25.10 -3.04 10.67
C ALA A 214 -26.36 -3.84 10.32
N ALA A 215 -26.36 -4.57 9.22
CA ALA A 215 -27.49 -5.39 8.80
C ALA A 215 -27.69 -6.62 9.69
N PHE A 216 -26.61 -7.16 10.26
CA PHE A 216 -26.67 -8.37 11.10
C PHE A 216 -26.96 -8.07 12.56
N GLN A 217 -26.49 -6.95 13.12
CA GLN A 217 -26.55 -6.64 14.55
C GLN A 217 -27.96 -6.75 15.14
N ASP A 218 -29.00 -6.32 14.42
CA ASP A 218 -30.38 -6.28 14.92
C ASP A 218 -31.26 -7.41 14.35
N ARG A 219 -30.75 -8.24 13.44
CA ARG A 219 -31.56 -9.20 12.68
C ARG A 219 -31.12 -10.64 12.85
N VAL A 220 -29.89 -10.87 13.25
CA VAL A 220 -29.31 -12.21 13.40
C VAL A 220 -28.86 -12.38 14.85
N PRO A 221 -29.14 -13.55 15.48
CA PRO A 221 -28.63 -13.82 16.81
C PRO A 221 -27.11 -13.66 16.86
N ASN A 222 -26.61 -12.98 17.89
CA ASN A 222 -25.19 -12.59 18.00
C ASN A 222 -24.23 -13.77 17.82
N HIS A 223 -24.53 -14.93 18.43
CA HIS A 223 -23.71 -16.16 18.37
C HIS A 223 -23.58 -16.74 16.96
N ILE A 224 -24.52 -16.43 16.04
CA ILE A 224 -24.42 -16.80 14.64
C ILE A 224 -23.84 -15.63 13.84
N GLY A 225 -24.25 -14.41 14.17
CA GLY A 225 -23.96 -13.19 13.40
C GLY A 225 -22.45 -12.99 13.17
N TRP A 226 -21.65 -13.00 14.23
CA TRP A 226 -20.21 -12.77 14.11
C TRP A 226 -19.49 -13.87 13.30
N ARG A 227 -19.93 -15.14 13.42
CA ARG A 227 -19.37 -16.27 12.66
C ARG A 227 -19.64 -16.10 11.16
N VAL A 228 -20.88 -15.75 10.81
CA VAL A 228 -21.27 -15.52 9.41
C VAL A 228 -20.56 -14.30 8.85
N LEU A 229 -20.40 -13.23 9.63
CA LEU A 229 -19.67 -12.03 9.19
C LEU A 229 -18.22 -12.36 8.79
N PHE A 230 -17.51 -13.18 9.57
CA PHE A 230 -16.17 -13.65 9.17
C PHE A 230 -16.22 -14.63 7.99
N ALA A 231 -17.19 -15.54 7.96
CA ALA A 231 -17.37 -16.50 6.86
C ALA A 231 -17.66 -15.80 5.52
N LEU A 232 -18.39 -14.68 5.51
CA LEU A 232 -18.65 -13.89 4.30
C LEU A 232 -17.37 -13.33 3.66
N GLY A 233 -16.31 -13.10 4.44
CA GLY A 233 -15.00 -12.72 3.91
C GLY A 233 -14.37 -13.80 3.02
N VAL A 234 -14.77 -15.06 3.18
CA VAL A 234 -14.31 -16.19 2.34
C VAL A 234 -14.80 -16.05 0.90
N VAL A 235 -15.98 -15.45 0.69
CA VAL A 235 -16.61 -15.36 -0.64
C VAL A 235 -15.72 -14.60 -1.65
N PRO A 236 -15.29 -13.36 -1.40
CA PRO A 236 -14.44 -12.64 -2.35
C PRO A 236 -13.07 -13.32 -2.53
N SER A 237 -12.54 -13.99 -1.49
CA SER A 237 -11.28 -14.74 -1.59
C SER A 237 -11.41 -15.95 -2.51
N ILE A 238 -12.48 -16.75 -2.40
CA ILE A 238 -12.76 -17.88 -3.30
C ILE A 238 -13.01 -17.36 -4.72
N VAL A 239 -13.74 -16.26 -4.89
CA VAL A 239 -13.96 -15.65 -6.21
C VAL A 239 -12.62 -15.25 -6.83
N GLN A 240 -11.73 -14.62 -6.08
CA GLN A 240 -10.39 -14.26 -6.58
C GLN A 240 -9.59 -15.50 -6.98
N LEU A 241 -9.54 -16.54 -6.13
CA LEU A 241 -8.88 -17.81 -6.43
C LEU A 241 -9.43 -18.47 -7.71
N ALA A 242 -10.75 -18.52 -7.89
CA ALA A 242 -11.37 -19.07 -9.08
C ALA A 242 -11.00 -18.27 -10.34
N LEU A 243 -11.07 -16.93 -10.25
CA LEU A 243 -10.76 -16.03 -11.36
C LEU A 243 -9.25 -15.98 -11.67
N MET A 244 -8.41 -16.40 -10.75
CA MET A 244 -6.96 -16.40 -10.92
C MET A 244 -6.49 -17.31 -12.07
N HIS A 245 -7.31 -18.28 -12.49
CA HIS A 245 -7.01 -19.10 -13.66
C HIS A 245 -6.79 -18.25 -14.93
N TRP A 246 -7.56 -17.18 -15.10
CA TRP A 246 -7.49 -16.26 -16.24
C TRP A 246 -6.40 -15.17 -16.11
N LEU A 247 -5.76 -15.05 -14.94
CA LEU A 247 -4.68 -14.10 -14.75
C LEU A 247 -3.38 -14.64 -15.37
N PRO A 248 -2.65 -13.85 -16.19
CA PRO A 248 -1.32 -14.22 -16.65
C PRO A 248 -0.30 -14.09 -15.51
N GLU A 249 0.84 -14.76 -15.61
CA GLU A 249 1.97 -14.43 -14.73
C GLU A 249 2.62 -13.11 -15.18
N SER A 250 3.28 -12.42 -14.25
CA SER A 250 3.99 -11.17 -14.55
C SER A 250 5.08 -11.38 -15.61
N PRO A 251 5.15 -10.54 -16.67
CA PRO A 251 6.22 -10.59 -17.66
C PRO A 251 7.62 -10.54 -17.03
N ARG A 252 7.77 -9.79 -15.93
CA ARG A 252 9.02 -9.70 -15.19
C ARG A 252 9.43 -11.05 -14.57
N VAL A 253 8.47 -11.78 -13.98
CA VAL A 253 8.75 -13.11 -13.42
C VAL A 253 9.11 -14.11 -14.51
N LEU A 254 8.37 -14.07 -15.63
CA LEU A 254 8.64 -14.94 -16.77
C LEU A 254 10.06 -14.73 -17.32
N LEU A 255 10.49 -13.47 -17.43
CA LEU A 255 11.86 -13.14 -17.84
C LEU A 255 12.91 -13.59 -16.81
N LEU A 256 12.65 -13.44 -15.51
CA LEU A 256 13.53 -13.97 -14.45
C LEU A 256 13.70 -15.49 -14.52
N ARG A 257 12.70 -16.20 -15.09
CA ARG A 257 12.73 -17.66 -15.31
C ARG A 257 13.26 -18.06 -16.69
N GLY A 258 13.69 -17.08 -17.51
CA GLY A 258 14.16 -17.33 -18.88
C GLY A 258 13.06 -17.65 -19.89
N GLN A 259 11.79 -17.44 -19.52
CA GLN A 259 10.62 -17.74 -20.37
C GLN A 259 10.24 -16.54 -21.24
N THR A 260 11.11 -16.13 -22.14
CA THR A 260 10.97 -14.91 -22.95
C THR A 260 9.74 -14.94 -23.84
N ASP A 261 9.45 -16.08 -24.48
CA ASP A 261 8.29 -16.21 -25.37
C ASP A 261 6.97 -16.03 -24.62
N GLN A 262 6.84 -16.64 -23.43
CA GLN A 262 5.66 -16.48 -22.60
C GLN A 262 5.52 -15.03 -22.08
N ALA A 263 6.64 -14.36 -21.77
CA ALA A 263 6.63 -12.95 -21.41
C ALA A 263 6.11 -12.08 -22.56
N LYS A 264 6.54 -12.37 -23.80
CA LYS A 264 6.07 -11.69 -25.01
C LYS A 264 4.58 -11.92 -25.23
N ASP A 265 4.10 -13.15 -25.09
CA ASP A 265 2.68 -13.49 -25.24
C ASP A 265 1.81 -12.81 -24.17
N THR A 266 2.31 -12.73 -22.93
CA THR A 266 1.64 -11.96 -21.86
C THR A 266 1.54 -10.48 -22.23
N LEU A 267 2.60 -9.87 -22.74
CA LEU A 267 2.57 -8.48 -23.21
C LEU A 267 1.57 -8.30 -24.37
N ARG A 268 1.53 -9.22 -25.36
CA ARG A 268 0.51 -9.19 -26.44
C ARG A 268 -0.91 -9.24 -25.90
N THR A 269 -1.14 -10.02 -24.86
CA THR A 269 -2.46 -10.17 -24.27
C THR A 269 -2.88 -8.90 -23.50
N ILE A 270 -1.96 -8.25 -22.79
CA ILE A 270 -2.21 -7.01 -22.06
C ILE A 270 -2.40 -5.84 -23.03
N TYR A 271 -1.51 -5.70 -24.01
CA TYR A 271 -1.48 -4.62 -24.99
C TYR A 271 -2.16 -5.00 -26.29
N LYS A 272 -3.34 -5.60 -26.21
CA LYS A 272 -4.08 -6.09 -27.36
C LYS A 272 -4.35 -4.98 -28.39
N GLY A 273 -3.76 -5.12 -29.57
CA GLY A 273 -3.85 -4.14 -30.67
C GLY A 273 -2.61 -3.25 -30.83
N ALA A 274 -1.59 -3.39 -29.97
CA ALA A 274 -0.28 -2.78 -30.19
C ALA A 274 0.47 -3.52 -31.34
N SER A 275 1.35 -2.80 -32.05
CA SER A 275 2.22 -3.41 -33.06
C SER A 275 3.28 -4.32 -32.42
N GLU A 276 3.79 -5.30 -33.15
CA GLU A 276 4.85 -6.19 -32.68
C GLU A 276 6.11 -5.40 -32.27
N GLU A 277 6.41 -4.30 -32.95
CA GLU A 277 7.53 -3.40 -32.61
C GLU A 277 7.39 -2.80 -31.20
N VAL A 278 6.17 -2.37 -30.83
CA VAL A 278 5.86 -1.86 -29.47
C VAL A 278 6.00 -2.97 -28.44
N ILE A 279 5.52 -4.19 -28.77
CA ILE A 279 5.65 -5.35 -27.88
C ILE A 279 7.11 -5.70 -27.65
N ASP A 280 7.93 -5.75 -28.72
CA ASP A 280 9.37 -6.03 -28.63
C ASP A 280 10.13 -4.95 -27.86
N PHE A 281 9.78 -3.68 -28.06
CA PHE A 281 10.32 -2.59 -27.27
C PHE A 281 10.00 -2.73 -25.77
N LYS A 282 8.74 -2.99 -25.43
CA LYS A 282 8.34 -3.22 -24.03
C LYS A 282 9.03 -4.44 -23.41
N LEU A 283 9.24 -5.49 -24.20
CA LEU A 283 9.99 -6.67 -23.79
C LEU A 283 11.44 -6.32 -23.47
N GLN A 284 12.12 -5.58 -24.38
CA GLN A 284 13.50 -5.12 -24.17
C GLN A 284 13.65 -4.24 -22.93
N VAL A 285 12.76 -3.27 -22.73
CA VAL A 285 12.75 -2.41 -21.53
C VAL A 285 12.59 -3.26 -20.26
N THR A 286 11.69 -4.25 -20.29
CA THR A 286 11.48 -5.14 -19.13
C THR A 286 12.71 -6.03 -18.90
N GLN A 287 13.38 -6.52 -19.94
CA GLN A 287 14.62 -7.29 -19.84
C GLN A 287 15.75 -6.48 -19.22
N GLN A 288 15.94 -5.23 -19.65
CA GLN A 288 16.93 -4.32 -19.07
C GLN A 288 16.67 -4.06 -17.59
N TYR A 289 15.40 -3.86 -17.24
CA TYR A 289 14.99 -3.68 -15.83
C TYR A 289 15.27 -4.94 -15.00
N VAL A 290 14.99 -6.13 -15.53
CA VAL A 290 15.29 -7.41 -14.89
C VAL A 290 16.79 -7.60 -14.72
N ALA A 291 17.60 -7.33 -15.75
CA ALA A 291 19.05 -7.43 -15.69
C ALA A 291 19.64 -6.50 -14.61
N ALA A 292 19.22 -5.22 -14.58
CA ALA A 292 19.67 -4.26 -13.58
C ALA A 292 19.33 -4.69 -12.15
N THR A 293 18.14 -5.29 -11.93
CA THR A 293 17.71 -5.74 -10.59
C THR A 293 18.33 -7.09 -10.19
N THR A 294 18.74 -7.93 -11.14
CA THR A 294 19.37 -9.22 -10.86
C THR A 294 20.75 -9.04 -10.26
N VAL A 295 21.54 -8.10 -10.77
CA VAL A 295 22.86 -7.76 -10.20
C VAL A 295 22.76 -7.36 -8.72
N MET A 296 21.69 -6.66 -8.35
CA MET A 296 21.48 -6.27 -6.95
C MET A 296 21.10 -7.44 -6.03
N ARG A 297 20.53 -8.53 -6.58
CA ARG A 297 20.10 -9.71 -5.81
C ARG A 297 21.27 -10.64 -5.41
N GLU A 298 22.41 -10.53 -6.05
CA GLU A 298 23.61 -11.29 -5.68
C GLU A 298 24.16 -10.89 -4.31
N PHE A 299 23.80 -9.68 -3.84
CA PHE A 299 24.20 -9.22 -2.52
C PHE A 299 23.24 -9.69 -1.43
N SER A 300 23.79 -10.16 -0.30
CA SER A 300 23.01 -10.46 0.90
C SER A 300 22.14 -9.26 1.31
N ILE A 301 20.93 -9.50 1.79
CA ILE A 301 20.02 -8.46 2.30
C ILE A 301 20.73 -7.57 3.33
N TRP A 302 21.54 -8.15 4.20
CA TRP A 302 22.30 -7.40 5.21
C TRP A 302 23.35 -6.45 4.58
N THR A 303 24.01 -6.89 3.51
CA THR A 303 24.95 -6.06 2.76
C THR A 303 24.25 -4.91 2.07
N GLN A 304 23.09 -5.18 1.47
CA GLN A 304 22.25 -4.16 0.86
C GLN A 304 21.76 -3.14 1.91
N LEU A 305 21.22 -3.61 3.03
CA LEU A 305 20.77 -2.74 4.13
C LEU A 305 21.90 -1.86 4.66
N LYS A 306 23.10 -2.43 4.88
CA LYS A 306 24.26 -1.68 5.34
C LYS A 306 24.68 -0.61 4.32
N LYS A 307 24.72 -0.94 3.04
CA LYS A 307 25.03 -0.01 1.94
C LYS A 307 24.02 1.13 1.87
N TYR A 308 22.71 0.79 1.89
CA TYR A 308 21.64 1.78 1.79
C TYR A 308 21.60 2.70 3.02
N TRP A 309 21.86 2.14 4.22
CA TRP A 309 21.88 2.93 5.45
C TRP A 309 23.10 3.86 5.57
N SER A 310 24.23 3.47 5.00
CA SER A 310 25.45 4.31 4.97
C SER A 310 25.32 5.45 3.97
N HIS A 311 24.55 5.30 2.90
CA HIS A 311 24.36 6.33 1.87
C HIS A 311 23.29 7.34 2.33
N LYS A 312 23.72 8.55 2.68
CA LYS A 312 22.86 9.58 3.30
C LYS A 312 21.56 9.87 2.54
N PRO A 313 21.56 10.08 1.19
CA PRO A 313 20.32 10.30 0.43
C PRO A 313 19.33 9.14 0.56
N TYR A 314 19.79 7.90 0.42
CA TYR A 314 18.93 6.72 0.52
C TYR A 314 18.31 6.57 1.90
N ARG A 315 19.13 6.74 2.95
CA ARG A 315 18.65 6.70 4.33
C ARG A 315 17.57 7.76 4.59
N ARG A 316 17.77 9.00 4.11
CA ARG A 316 16.79 10.09 4.29
C ARG A 316 15.49 9.80 3.56
N ALA A 317 15.56 9.28 2.33
CA ALA A 317 14.38 8.87 1.57
C ALA A 317 13.60 7.75 2.29
N ILE A 318 14.27 6.69 2.76
CA ILE A 318 13.67 5.60 3.52
C ILE A 318 13.01 6.11 4.81
N ILE A 319 13.70 6.98 5.57
CA ILE A 319 13.14 7.57 6.79
C ILE A 319 11.90 8.41 6.46
N ALA A 320 11.93 9.22 5.40
CA ALA A 320 10.81 10.07 5.03
C ALA A 320 9.53 9.26 4.73
N VAL A 321 9.64 8.20 3.92
CA VAL A 321 8.49 7.36 3.58
C VAL A 321 8.02 6.49 4.76
N SER A 322 8.96 5.93 5.53
CA SER A 322 8.63 5.09 6.70
C SER A 322 7.95 5.89 7.81
N ALA A 323 8.41 7.11 8.06
CA ALA A 323 7.82 7.97 9.08
C ALA A 323 6.38 8.39 8.69
N VAL A 324 6.12 8.74 7.43
CA VAL A 324 4.76 9.08 6.99
C VAL A 324 3.83 7.87 7.08
N GLN A 325 4.31 6.67 6.74
CA GLN A 325 3.58 5.42 6.94
C GLN A 325 3.22 5.20 8.42
N ALA A 326 4.22 5.31 9.31
CA ALA A 326 4.02 5.13 10.75
C ALA A 326 3.09 6.19 11.35
N PHE A 327 3.30 7.48 11.03
CA PHE A 327 2.44 8.56 11.53
C PHE A 327 1.01 8.42 11.04
N GLY A 328 0.78 7.94 9.80
CA GLY A 328 -0.56 7.64 9.30
C GLY A 328 -1.31 6.66 10.20
N GLN A 329 -0.64 5.63 10.71
CA GLN A 329 -1.23 4.65 11.65
C GLN A 329 -1.39 5.22 13.06
N LEU A 330 -0.37 5.94 13.57
CA LEU A 330 -0.38 6.55 14.89
C LEU A 330 -1.42 7.68 15.05
N THR A 331 -2.10 8.11 13.97
CA THR A 331 -3.28 8.99 14.08
C THR A 331 -4.45 8.36 14.81
N GLY A 332 -4.47 7.03 14.97
CA GLY A 332 -5.57 6.30 15.58
C GLY A 332 -6.77 6.04 14.67
N PHE A 333 -6.67 6.31 13.35
CA PHE A 333 -7.79 6.06 12.43
C PHE A 333 -8.27 4.61 12.47
N ASN A 334 -7.33 3.65 12.48
CA ASN A 334 -7.70 2.24 12.50
C ASN A 334 -8.40 1.81 13.79
N THR A 335 -8.14 2.45 14.93
CA THR A 335 -8.84 2.13 16.17
C THR A 335 -10.33 2.47 16.08
N LEU A 336 -10.68 3.54 15.32
CA LEU A 336 -12.07 3.90 15.06
C LEU A 336 -12.80 2.84 14.21
N LEU A 337 -12.07 2.03 13.43
CA LEU A 337 -12.64 0.91 12.67
C LEU A 337 -12.66 -0.37 13.49
N TYR A 338 -11.52 -0.73 14.10
CA TYR A 338 -11.35 -1.98 14.86
C TYR A 338 -12.28 -2.09 16.06
N TYR A 339 -12.54 -0.96 16.74
CA TYR A 339 -13.31 -0.90 17.96
C TYR A 339 -14.59 -0.07 17.83
N SER A 340 -15.03 0.17 16.58
CA SER A 340 -16.24 0.97 16.30
C SER A 340 -17.47 0.46 17.05
N GLY A 341 -17.73 -0.83 17.02
CA GLY A 341 -18.86 -1.44 17.69
C GLY A 341 -18.80 -1.28 19.22
N THR A 342 -17.62 -1.49 19.80
CA THR A 342 -17.40 -1.33 21.25
C THR A 342 -17.57 0.12 21.67
N VAL A 343 -16.86 1.06 21.02
CA VAL A 343 -16.90 2.48 21.39
C VAL A 343 -18.29 3.10 21.17
N PHE A 344 -18.90 2.83 20.01
CA PHE A 344 -20.24 3.35 19.71
C PHE A 344 -21.34 2.68 20.53
N GLY A 345 -21.13 1.42 20.94
CA GLY A 345 -21.99 0.74 21.91
C GLY A 345 -21.91 1.39 23.29
N LEU A 346 -20.71 1.73 23.77
CA LEU A 346 -20.52 2.49 25.01
C LEU A 346 -21.16 3.88 24.95
N LEU A 347 -21.22 4.52 23.78
CA LEU A 347 -21.94 5.79 23.57
C LEU A 347 -23.46 5.65 23.56
N GLY A 348 -23.99 4.44 23.73
CA GLY A 348 -25.44 4.18 23.80
C GLY A 348 -26.14 4.16 22.44
N LEU A 349 -25.40 4.03 21.33
CA LEU A 349 -25.98 3.91 19.99
C LEU A 349 -26.61 2.52 19.82
N LYS A 350 -27.91 2.47 19.50
CA LYS A 350 -28.66 1.21 19.33
C LYS A 350 -28.03 0.28 18.32
N ASN A 351 -27.66 0.82 17.16
CA ASN A 351 -26.90 0.06 16.15
C ASN A 351 -25.49 0.64 16.04
N SER A 352 -24.59 0.14 16.89
CA SER A 352 -23.20 0.59 16.96
C SER A 352 -22.40 0.23 15.69
N ALA A 353 -22.73 -0.88 15.03
CA ALA A 353 -22.11 -1.26 13.77
C ALA A 353 -22.49 -0.30 12.63
N ALA A 354 -23.72 0.23 12.62
CA ALA A 354 -24.14 1.25 11.65
C ALA A 354 -23.33 2.55 11.82
N ALA A 355 -22.99 2.92 13.05
CA ALA A 355 -22.12 4.07 13.29
C ALA A 355 -20.69 3.88 12.70
N GLY A 356 -20.23 2.65 12.57
CA GLY A 356 -18.99 2.30 11.85
C GLY A 356 -18.97 2.68 10.37
N LEU A 357 -20.15 2.95 9.76
CA LEU A 357 -20.24 3.51 8.41
C LEU A 357 -19.76 4.97 8.34
N ILE A 358 -19.71 5.71 9.44
CA ILE A 358 -19.20 7.08 9.46
C ILE A 358 -17.71 7.11 9.13
N PRO A 359 -16.82 6.40 9.85
CA PRO A 359 -15.39 6.38 9.50
C PRO A 359 -15.12 5.64 8.20
N SER A 360 -15.76 4.51 7.90
CA SER A 360 -15.50 3.75 6.68
C SER A 360 -16.02 4.45 5.42
N GLY A 361 -17.26 4.97 5.44
CA GLY A 361 -17.87 5.70 4.34
C GLY A 361 -17.20 7.05 4.07
N GLY A 362 -16.91 7.81 5.15
CA GLY A 362 -16.13 9.03 5.05
C GLY A 362 -14.77 8.81 4.41
N ASN A 363 -14.04 7.77 4.86
CA ASN A 363 -12.75 7.41 4.27
C ASN A 363 -12.87 7.05 2.78
N ALA A 364 -13.82 6.19 2.40
CA ALA A 364 -13.99 5.76 1.01
C ALA A 364 -14.31 6.92 0.08
N MET A 365 -15.27 7.77 0.46
CA MET A 365 -15.69 8.91 -0.34
C MET A 365 -14.55 9.92 -0.53
N PHE A 366 -13.88 10.28 0.55
CA PHE A 366 -12.86 11.33 0.51
C PHE A 366 -11.49 10.83 0.04
N LEU A 367 -11.19 9.53 0.15
CA LEU A 367 -10.07 8.91 -0.57
C LEU A 367 -10.28 9.03 -2.08
N PHE A 368 -11.47 8.71 -2.59
CA PHE A 368 -11.77 8.85 -4.02
C PHE A 368 -11.54 10.29 -4.50
N ILE A 369 -12.03 11.28 -3.74
CA ILE A 369 -11.77 12.70 -4.03
C ILE A 369 -10.28 13.00 -3.97
N GLY A 370 -9.56 12.56 -2.92
CA GLY A 370 -8.13 12.75 -2.76
C GLY A 370 -7.32 12.24 -3.96
N MET A 371 -7.65 11.03 -4.45
CA MET A 371 -7.01 10.44 -5.63
C MET A 371 -7.21 11.27 -6.91
N THR A 372 -8.36 11.92 -7.09
CA THR A 372 -8.61 12.76 -8.27
C THR A 372 -7.85 14.07 -8.24
N ILE A 373 -7.52 14.57 -7.06
CA ILE A 373 -6.87 15.87 -6.89
C ILE A 373 -5.36 15.80 -6.60
N VAL A 374 -4.84 14.64 -6.17
CA VAL A 374 -3.43 14.48 -5.75
C VAL A 374 -2.45 14.86 -6.85
N ASP A 375 -2.74 14.53 -8.11
CA ASP A 375 -1.89 14.87 -9.26
C ASP A 375 -1.96 16.35 -9.61
N ARG A 376 -3.04 17.05 -9.23
CA ARG A 376 -3.19 18.49 -9.45
C ARG A 376 -2.58 19.31 -8.31
N VAL A 377 -2.79 18.89 -7.07
CA VAL A 377 -2.37 19.64 -5.88
C VAL A 377 -0.93 19.28 -5.48
N GLY A 378 -0.58 17.99 -5.47
CA GLY A 378 0.70 17.46 -5.01
C GLY A 378 0.58 16.75 -3.65
N ARG A 379 1.46 15.77 -3.44
CA ARG A 379 1.40 14.86 -2.27
C ARG A 379 1.63 15.62 -0.97
N ARG A 380 2.74 16.37 -0.90
CA ARG A 380 3.08 17.16 0.28
C ARG A 380 2.04 18.25 0.58
N ARG A 381 1.55 18.94 -0.46
CA ARG A 381 0.56 20.00 -0.26
C ARG A 381 -0.73 19.49 0.35
N LEU A 382 -1.22 18.32 -0.11
CA LEU A 382 -2.40 17.70 0.48
C LEU A 382 -2.20 17.38 1.95
N LEU A 383 -1.06 16.78 2.33
CA LEU A 383 -0.73 16.50 3.73
C LEU A 383 -0.70 17.78 4.57
N VAL A 384 0.01 18.81 4.10
CA VAL A 384 0.14 20.09 4.83
C VAL A 384 -1.19 20.80 5.01
N LEU A 385 -2.11 20.69 4.04
CA LEU A 385 -3.42 21.36 4.10
C LEU A 385 -4.46 20.59 4.92
N ALA A 386 -4.45 19.25 4.87
CA ALA A 386 -5.52 18.46 5.48
C ALA A 386 -5.18 17.93 6.88
N ILE A 387 -3.89 17.73 7.24
CA ILE A 387 -3.53 17.34 8.62
C ILE A 387 -4.01 18.35 9.66
N PRO A 388 -3.93 19.69 9.45
CA PRO A 388 -4.58 20.64 10.37
C PRO A 388 -6.08 20.41 10.57
N GLY A 389 -6.80 20.01 9.51
CA GLY A 389 -8.21 19.62 9.62
C GLY A 389 -8.42 18.35 10.47
N MET A 390 -7.51 17.36 10.34
CA MET A 390 -7.51 16.19 11.23
C MET A 390 -7.26 16.59 12.68
N ILE A 391 -6.29 17.49 12.94
CA ILE A 391 -5.98 18.03 14.27
C ILE A 391 -7.21 18.73 14.86
N LEU A 392 -7.89 19.57 14.08
CA LEU A 392 -9.13 20.23 14.50
C LEU A 392 -10.24 19.21 14.82
N GLY A 393 -10.42 18.19 13.98
CA GLY A 393 -11.36 17.10 14.24
C GLY A 393 -11.04 16.35 15.54
N MET A 394 -9.75 16.07 15.79
CA MET A 394 -9.30 15.40 17.01
C MET A 394 -9.48 16.27 18.25
N VAL A 395 -9.14 17.56 18.19
CA VAL A 395 -9.40 18.52 19.30
C VAL A 395 -10.89 18.61 19.59
N TRP A 396 -11.73 18.71 18.55
CA TRP A 396 -13.19 18.70 18.71
C TRP A 396 -13.67 17.40 19.37
N MET A 397 -13.15 16.25 18.97
CA MET A 397 -13.47 14.94 19.56
C MET A 397 -13.07 14.90 21.04
N ILE A 398 -11.88 15.36 21.41
CA ILE A 398 -11.38 15.44 22.79
C ILE A 398 -12.31 16.31 23.65
N ILE A 399 -12.68 17.49 23.16
CA ILE A 399 -13.61 18.40 23.84
C ILE A 399 -14.98 17.74 23.99
N GLY A 400 -15.49 17.09 22.94
CA GLY A 400 -16.76 16.37 22.95
C GLY A 400 -16.77 15.25 24.00
N PHE A 401 -15.73 14.41 24.04
CA PHE A 401 -15.59 13.36 25.05
C PHE A 401 -15.46 13.93 26.47
N HIS A 402 -14.70 15.00 26.66
CA HIS A 402 -14.58 15.65 27.98
C HIS A 402 -15.94 16.06 28.57
N PHE A 403 -16.77 16.73 27.77
CA PHE A 403 -18.12 17.11 28.23
C PHE A 403 -19.06 15.92 28.37
N LEU A 404 -18.91 14.91 27.51
CA LEU A 404 -19.75 13.72 27.52
C LEU A 404 -19.49 12.83 28.74
N THR A 405 -18.21 12.69 29.14
CA THR A 405 -17.81 11.86 30.29
C THR A 405 -17.65 12.65 31.61
N LYS A 406 -18.07 13.91 31.64
CA LYS A 406 -17.96 14.77 32.83
C LYS A 406 -18.66 14.19 34.07
N GLU A 407 -19.82 13.57 33.88
CA GLU A 407 -20.61 12.98 34.98
C GLU A 407 -20.20 11.54 35.31
N THR A 408 -19.38 10.92 34.47
CA THR A 408 -18.85 9.54 34.64
C THR A 408 -17.37 9.50 35.01
N ALA A 409 -16.87 10.56 35.67
CA ALA A 409 -15.47 10.68 36.11
C ALA A 409 -14.43 10.53 35.02
N GLY A 410 -14.79 10.76 33.75
CA GLY A 410 -13.89 10.65 32.59
C GLY A 410 -14.02 9.35 31.80
N ASP A 411 -14.81 8.39 32.29
CA ASP A 411 -14.94 7.06 31.70
C ASP A 411 -16.19 6.92 30.82
N LEU A 412 -16.09 6.09 29.79
CA LEU A 412 -17.25 5.65 29.01
C LEU A 412 -17.90 4.43 29.71
N VAL A 413 -19.07 4.64 30.27
CA VAL A 413 -19.80 3.62 31.07
C VAL A 413 -20.91 2.99 30.22
N ALA A 414 -20.88 1.65 30.10
CA ALA A 414 -21.91 0.90 29.40
C ALA A 414 -23.31 1.11 30.06
N GLY A 415 -24.32 1.35 29.24
CA GLY A 415 -25.70 1.55 29.71
C GLY A 415 -26.02 2.96 30.25
N TYR A 416 -25.01 3.85 30.36
CA TYR A 416 -25.24 5.24 30.69
C TYR A 416 -25.89 5.99 29.51
N GLN A 417 -26.88 6.81 29.77
CA GLN A 417 -27.58 7.57 28.72
C GLN A 417 -26.90 8.93 28.49
N TYR A 418 -26.03 8.97 27.53
CA TYR A 418 -25.39 10.22 27.12
C TYR A 418 -26.34 11.12 26.32
N GLY A 419 -26.19 12.44 26.47
CA GLY A 419 -27.01 13.39 25.73
C GLY A 419 -26.81 13.30 24.21
N ASN A 420 -27.91 13.10 23.47
CA ASN A 420 -27.88 12.91 22.01
C ASN A 420 -27.11 14.02 21.25
N GLY A 421 -27.17 15.26 21.71
CA GLY A 421 -26.45 16.38 21.10
C GLY A 421 -24.95 16.26 21.24
N LEU A 422 -24.45 15.81 22.40
CA LEU A 422 -23.01 15.60 22.62
C LEU A 422 -22.52 14.38 21.83
N VAL A 423 -23.28 13.29 21.80
CA VAL A 423 -22.95 12.11 20.97
C VAL A 423 -22.90 12.52 19.51
N GLY A 424 -23.89 13.25 19.00
CA GLY A 424 -23.89 13.78 17.63
C GLY A 424 -22.69 14.69 17.34
N SER A 425 -22.26 15.51 18.30
CA SER A 425 -21.07 16.35 18.20
C SER A 425 -19.79 15.52 18.05
N VAL A 426 -19.63 14.45 18.84
CA VAL A 426 -18.49 13.51 18.74
C VAL A 426 -18.48 12.81 17.38
N LEU A 427 -19.64 12.34 16.88
CA LEU A 427 -19.74 11.72 15.55
C LEU A 427 -19.39 12.72 14.44
N GLY A 428 -19.77 13.98 14.57
CA GLY A 428 -19.36 15.06 13.65
C GLY A 428 -17.84 15.30 13.65
N ALA A 429 -17.22 15.25 14.83
CA ALA A 429 -15.77 15.36 14.98
C ALA A 429 -15.03 14.17 14.32
N ILE A 430 -15.53 12.94 14.53
CA ILE A 430 -15.03 11.73 13.87
C ILE A 430 -15.14 11.86 12.35
N LEU A 431 -16.26 12.37 11.84
CA LEU A 431 -16.45 12.57 10.40
C LEU A 431 -15.44 13.58 9.84
N LEU A 432 -15.24 14.74 10.50
CA LEU A 432 -14.25 15.73 10.06
C LEU A 432 -12.84 15.13 10.02
N PHE A 433 -12.44 14.42 11.07
CA PHE A 433 -11.15 13.72 11.15
C PHE A 433 -11.00 12.74 9.99
N THR A 434 -12.01 11.90 9.74
CA THR A 434 -12.02 10.86 8.71
C THR A 434 -11.98 11.42 7.30
N VAL A 435 -12.71 12.50 7.04
CA VAL A 435 -12.70 13.24 5.76
C VAL A 435 -11.28 13.69 5.43
N CYS A 436 -10.61 14.34 6.39
CA CYS A 436 -9.24 14.81 6.19
C CYS A 436 -8.24 13.66 6.06
N PHE A 437 -8.43 12.56 6.79
CA PHE A 437 -7.63 11.33 6.68
C PHE A 437 -7.78 10.70 5.29
N GLY A 438 -9.00 10.57 4.78
CA GLY A 438 -9.30 10.02 3.46
C GLY A 438 -8.61 10.79 2.34
N ILE A 439 -8.64 12.13 2.39
CA ILE A 439 -7.97 12.98 1.40
C ILE A 439 -6.44 12.81 1.43
N THR A 440 -5.85 12.34 2.55
CA THR A 440 -4.39 12.35 2.76
C THR A 440 -3.81 10.98 3.01
N TYR A 441 -3.71 10.57 4.26
CA TYR A 441 -2.99 9.36 4.67
C TYR A 441 -3.52 8.09 4.02
N SER A 442 -4.82 8.02 3.74
CA SER A 442 -5.45 6.82 3.17
C SER A 442 -4.86 6.40 1.82
N HIS A 443 -4.30 7.34 1.04
CA HIS A 443 -3.69 7.02 -0.25
C HIS A 443 -2.25 7.52 -0.43
N ILE A 444 -1.87 8.67 0.18
CA ILE A 444 -0.54 9.28 -0.06
C ILE A 444 0.58 8.36 0.42
N VAL A 445 0.40 7.61 1.49
CA VAL A 445 1.38 6.67 2.03
C VAL A 445 1.82 5.61 1.01
N TRP A 446 0.99 5.28 0.03
CA TRP A 446 1.29 4.28 -1.01
C TRP A 446 2.15 4.82 -2.15
N TYR A 447 2.38 6.13 -2.25
CA TYR A 447 3.30 6.74 -3.24
C TYR A 447 4.78 6.66 -2.82
N GLN A 448 5.12 5.81 -1.86
CA GLN A 448 6.49 5.62 -1.35
C GLN A 448 7.52 5.33 -2.44
N SER A 449 7.13 4.65 -3.53
CA SER A 449 8.02 4.34 -4.65
C SER A 449 8.52 5.56 -5.41
N GLU A 450 7.87 6.72 -5.31
CA GLU A 450 8.30 7.97 -5.94
C GLU A 450 9.53 8.56 -5.24
N PHE A 451 9.75 8.24 -3.96
CA PHE A 451 10.86 8.73 -3.15
C PHE A 451 12.11 7.85 -3.23
N LEU A 452 11.95 6.60 -3.69
CA LEU A 452 12.98 5.59 -3.60
C LEU A 452 13.64 5.37 -4.95
N ALA A 453 14.96 5.51 -5.00
CA ALA A 453 15.77 5.14 -6.16
C ALA A 453 15.49 3.69 -6.56
N LEU A 454 15.65 3.38 -7.84
CA LEU A 454 15.37 2.06 -8.38
C LEU A 454 16.10 0.94 -7.61
N GLU A 455 17.36 1.20 -7.25
CA GLU A 455 18.22 0.27 -6.52
C GLU A 455 17.69 -0.11 -5.14
N ILE A 456 17.14 0.86 -4.39
CA ILE A 456 16.68 0.68 -3.01
C ILE A 456 15.16 0.49 -2.90
N ARG A 457 14.43 0.57 -4.02
CA ARG A 457 12.96 0.65 -4.02
C ARG A 457 12.31 -0.55 -3.34
N ALA A 458 12.76 -1.76 -3.62
CA ALA A 458 12.19 -2.96 -3.04
C ALA A 458 12.40 -3.02 -1.53
N VAL A 459 13.64 -2.83 -1.08
CA VAL A 459 14.00 -2.87 0.34
C VAL A 459 13.43 -1.67 1.11
N GLY A 460 13.50 -0.47 0.51
CA GLY A 460 12.95 0.75 1.11
C GLY A 460 11.43 0.69 1.27
N SER A 461 10.72 0.15 0.27
CA SER A 461 9.27 -0.08 0.37
C SER A 461 8.91 -1.13 1.41
N ALA A 462 9.71 -2.20 1.52
CA ALA A 462 9.50 -3.22 2.56
C ALA A 462 9.67 -2.63 3.96
N ILE A 463 10.70 -1.81 4.19
CA ILE A 463 10.92 -1.12 5.48
C ILE A 463 9.76 -0.19 5.78
N ALA A 464 9.31 0.62 4.80
CA ALA A 464 8.20 1.55 5.00
C ALA A 464 6.89 0.81 5.32
N THR A 465 6.57 -0.26 4.59
CA THR A 465 5.37 -1.08 4.85
C THR A 465 5.46 -1.79 6.19
N THR A 466 6.64 -2.29 6.59
CA THR A 466 6.84 -2.86 7.93
C THR A 466 6.63 -1.82 9.01
N SER A 467 7.11 -0.58 8.82
CA SER A 467 6.86 0.53 9.75
C SER A 467 5.36 0.85 9.90
N CYS A 468 4.60 0.75 8.81
CA CYS A 468 3.15 0.86 8.81
C CYS A 468 2.51 -0.20 9.71
N TRP A 469 2.84 -1.48 9.49
CA TRP A 469 2.27 -2.58 10.25
C TRP A 469 2.67 -2.57 11.73
N VAL A 470 3.93 -2.22 12.03
CA VAL A 470 4.41 -2.09 13.43
C VAL A 470 3.67 -0.95 14.15
N ALA A 471 3.51 0.21 13.51
CA ALA A 471 2.76 1.31 14.09
C ALA A 471 1.27 0.95 14.28
N ASN A 472 0.67 0.24 13.32
CA ASN A 472 -0.68 -0.29 13.44
C ASN A 472 -0.82 -1.28 14.62
N LEU A 473 0.15 -2.18 14.78
CA LEU A 473 0.17 -3.12 15.91
C LEU A 473 0.18 -2.40 17.25
N VAL A 474 1.03 -1.38 17.40
CA VAL A 474 1.11 -0.59 18.65
C VAL A 474 -0.24 0.03 18.99
N VAL A 475 -0.92 0.66 18.02
CA VAL A 475 -2.23 1.28 18.28
C VAL A 475 -3.31 0.24 18.55
N SER A 476 -3.29 -0.89 17.85
CA SER A 476 -4.35 -1.90 17.97
C SER A 476 -4.28 -2.70 19.27
N VAL A 477 -3.08 -2.94 19.81
CA VAL A 477 -2.86 -3.75 21.01
C VAL A 477 -2.99 -2.97 22.32
N CYS A 478 -3.07 -1.64 22.25
CA CYS A 478 -3.09 -0.80 23.45
C CYS A 478 -4.37 0.05 23.57
N TYR A 479 -5.26 0.04 22.58
CA TYR A 479 -6.34 1.05 22.51
C TYR A 479 -7.37 0.93 23.62
N LEU A 480 -7.91 -0.26 23.89
CA LEU A 480 -8.91 -0.45 24.95
C LEU A 480 -8.28 -0.26 26.33
N THR A 481 -7.07 -0.75 26.52
CA THR A 481 -6.27 -0.53 27.74
C THR A 481 -6.01 0.97 27.96
N GLN A 482 -5.66 1.72 26.91
CA GLN A 482 -5.52 3.17 26.99
C GLN A 482 -6.88 3.84 27.33
N LEU A 483 -7.96 3.38 26.73
CA LEU A 483 -9.31 3.91 26.99
C LEU A 483 -9.72 3.69 28.45
N GLU A 484 -9.35 2.55 29.04
CA GLU A 484 -9.62 2.20 30.43
C GLU A 484 -8.80 3.04 31.43
N HIS A 485 -7.49 3.26 31.15
CA HIS A 485 -6.60 3.93 32.10
C HIS A 485 -6.48 5.44 31.91
N LEU A 486 -6.63 5.93 30.69
CA LEU A 486 -6.49 7.36 30.35
C LEU A 486 -7.86 8.03 30.11
N GLY A 487 -8.93 7.24 30.07
CA GLY A 487 -10.22 7.69 29.58
C GLY A 487 -10.20 8.05 28.08
N ALA A 488 -11.36 8.37 27.53
CA ALA A 488 -11.47 8.75 26.11
C ALA A 488 -10.68 10.03 25.80
N THR A 489 -10.77 11.04 26.67
CA THR A 489 -10.07 12.32 26.50
C THR A 489 -8.55 12.15 26.46
N GLY A 490 -7.98 11.34 27.36
CA GLY A 490 -6.54 11.08 27.41
C GLY A 490 -6.04 10.27 26.23
N THR A 491 -6.77 9.22 25.83
CA THR A 491 -6.43 8.36 24.68
C THR A 491 -6.37 9.16 23.37
N TYR A 492 -7.38 9.95 23.08
CA TYR A 492 -7.36 10.80 21.87
C TYR A 492 -6.38 11.97 21.98
N GLY A 493 -6.09 12.44 23.21
CA GLY A 493 -5.00 13.40 23.49
C GLY A 493 -3.63 12.86 23.12
N LEU A 494 -3.36 11.58 23.39
CA LEU A 494 -2.12 10.91 22.97
C LEU A 494 -2.00 10.86 21.43
N TYR A 495 -3.08 10.48 20.74
CA TYR A 495 -3.08 10.45 19.27
C TYR A 495 -2.95 11.84 18.65
N LEU A 496 -3.52 12.86 19.26
CA LEU A 496 -3.30 14.26 18.89
C LEU A 496 -1.81 14.62 18.97
N GLY A 497 -1.13 14.20 20.04
CA GLY A 497 0.34 14.38 20.18
C GLY A 497 1.12 13.78 19.02
N PHE A 498 0.83 12.53 18.66
CA PHE A 498 1.45 11.89 17.49
C PHE A 498 1.15 12.62 16.18
N MET A 499 -0.09 13.12 15.99
CA MET A 499 -0.43 13.89 14.79
C MET A 499 0.34 15.21 14.70
N ILE A 500 0.52 15.91 15.81
CA ILE A 500 1.30 17.16 15.83
C ILE A 500 2.77 16.87 15.48
N VAL A 501 3.36 15.83 16.07
CA VAL A 501 4.74 15.42 15.73
C VAL A 501 4.84 15.01 14.25
N GLY A 502 3.86 14.22 13.75
CA GLY A 502 3.78 13.83 12.34
C GLY A 502 3.63 15.04 11.40
N TYR A 503 2.84 16.03 11.78
CA TYR A 503 2.70 17.28 11.01
C TYR A 503 4.00 18.08 10.93
N ILE A 504 4.70 18.22 12.07
CA ILE A 504 6.02 18.86 12.13
C ILE A 504 7.00 18.10 11.23
N PHE A 505 6.99 16.76 11.29
CA PHE A 505 7.83 15.93 10.42
C PHE A 505 7.52 16.16 8.93
N VAL A 506 6.26 16.13 8.51
CA VAL A 506 5.86 16.39 7.13
C VAL A 506 6.29 17.79 6.70
N TRP A 507 6.18 18.78 7.58
CA TRP A 507 6.58 20.16 7.28
C TRP A 507 8.07 20.29 6.97
N PHE A 508 8.94 19.61 7.72
CA PHE A 508 10.39 19.77 7.59
C PHE A 508 11.08 18.67 6.77
N CYS A 509 10.50 17.44 6.74
CA CYS A 509 11.20 16.25 6.26
C CYS A 509 10.53 15.57 5.06
N TYR A 510 9.35 16.00 4.61
CA TYR A 510 8.65 15.37 3.49
C TYR A 510 8.61 16.31 2.27
N PRO A 511 9.48 16.15 1.26
CA PRO A 511 9.51 17.00 0.07
C PRO A 511 8.33 16.71 -0.88
N GLU A 512 8.03 17.65 -1.79
CA GLU A 512 7.05 17.46 -2.86
C GLU A 512 7.70 16.71 -4.02
N THR A 513 7.08 15.63 -4.48
CA THR A 513 7.57 14.81 -5.59
C THR A 513 6.83 15.05 -6.91
N LYS A 514 5.67 15.72 -6.85
CA LYS A 514 4.86 16.01 -8.05
C LYS A 514 5.67 16.67 -9.15
N GLY A 515 5.79 16.00 -10.32
CA GLY A 515 6.47 16.56 -11.48
C GLY A 515 8.00 16.51 -11.44
N LEU A 516 8.57 15.84 -10.43
CA LEU A 516 9.98 15.47 -10.40
C LEU A 516 10.17 14.06 -10.96
N SER A 517 11.27 13.84 -11.70
CA SER A 517 11.71 12.49 -12.05
C SER A 517 12.28 11.78 -10.82
N ILE A 518 12.50 10.47 -10.93
CA ILE A 518 13.08 9.69 -9.83
C ILE A 518 14.49 10.19 -9.48
N ASP A 519 15.30 10.50 -10.49
CA ASP A 519 16.67 10.98 -10.30
C ASP A 519 16.69 12.38 -9.65
N GLU A 520 15.80 13.27 -10.09
CA GLU A 520 15.61 14.57 -9.47
C GLU A 520 15.18 14.44 -8.01
N THR A 521 14.28 13.48 -7.71
CA THR A 521 13.84 13.22 -6.34
C THR A 521 15.00 12.70 -5.48
N GLN A 522 15.92 11.89 -6.04
CA GLN A 522 17.13 11.45 -5.33
C GLN A 522 18.05 12.63 -5.02
N SER A 523 18.26 13.52 -5.98
CA SER A 523 19.09 14.71 -5.78
C SER A 523 18.55 15.63 -4.67
N VAL A 524 17.24 15.63 -4.46
CA VAL A 524 16.58 16.40 -3.37
C VAL A 524 17.12 15.97 -2.00
N PHE A 525 17.44 14.67 -1.80
CA PHE A 525 17.90 14.14 -0.51
C PHE A 525 19.42 14.27 -0.25
N GLU A 526 20.21 14.77 -1.19
CA GLU A 526 21.66 14.95 -1.04
C GLU A 526 22.00 15.90 0.12
N ASP A 527 21.31 17.05 0.19
CA ASP A 527 21.59 18.13 1.14
C ASP A 527 20.52 18.23 2.26
N GLY A 528 20.13 17.12 2.86
CA GLY A 528 19.11 17.06 3.89
C GLY A 528 17.83 16.39 3.39
N TYR A 529 16.68 16.74 3.96
CA TYR A 529 15.37 16.27 3.48
C TYR A 529 14.85 17.09 2.28
N GLY A 530 15.57 18.11 1.85
CA GLY A 530 15.44 18.80 0.59
C GLY A 530 14.10 19.47 0.27
N VAL A 531 13.27 19.77 1.28
CA VAL A 531 11.95 20.39 1.07
C VAL A 531 12.06 21.70 0.29
N LYS A 532 13.03 22.56 0.64
CA LYS A 532 13.27 23.82 -0.06
C LYS A 532 13.85 23.60 -1.46
N LYS A 533 14.75 22.61 -1.63
CA LYS A 533 15.36 22.24 -2.92
C LYS A 533 14.28 21.75 -3.90
N ALA A 534 13.40 20.85 -3.47
CA ALA A 534 12.27 20.37 -4.28
C ALA A 534 11.36 21.54 -4.74
N GLN A 535 11.03 22.46 -3.83
CA GLN A 535 10.22 23.63 -4.17
C GLN A 535 10.92 24.55 -5.18
N ALA A 536 12.22 24.76 -5.07
CA ALA A 536 13.00 25.55 -6.01
C ALA A 536 13.03 24.91 -7.41
N MET A 537 13.28 23.59 -7.49
CA MET A 537 13.26 22.81 -8.73
C MET A 537 11.89 22.88 -9.43
N LEU A 538 10.81 22.72 -8.67
CA LEU A 538 9.45 22.81 -9.20
C LEU A 538 9.09 24.22 -9.70
N LYS A 539 9.58 25.27 -9.02
CA LYS A 539 9.40 26.66 -9.45
C LYS A 539 10.12 26.92 -10.77
N GLU A 540 11.34 26.43 -10.89
CA GLU A 540 12.15 26.57 -12.11
C GLU A 540 11.51 25.83 -13.29
N LYS A 541 11.07 24.58 -13.11
CA LYS A 541 10.34 23.84 -14.16
C LYS A 541 9.10 24.59 -14.66
N ARG A 542 8.35 25.21 -13.76
CA ARG A 542 7.17 26.02 -14.14
C ARG A 542 7.56 27.26 -14.92
N ARG A 543 8.67 27.92 -14.55
CA ARG A 543 9.20 29.07 -15.25
C ARG A 543 9.58 28.70 -16.69
N LEU A 544 10.31 27.59 -16.86
CA LEU A 544 10.73 27.10 -18.17
C LEU A 544 9.52 26.72 -19.06
N ALA A 545 8.56 26.00 -18.49
CA ALA A 545 7.33 25.63 -19.21
C ALA A 545 6.49 26.85 -19.61
N GLY A 546 6.44 27.89 -18.77
CA GLY A 546 5.77 29.15 -19.10
C GLY A 546 6.47 29.90 -20.24
N GLN A 547 7.80 29.89 -20.31
CA GLN A 547 8.58 30.50 -21.40
C GLN A 547 8.37 29.79 -22.73
N LEU A 548 8.31 28.43 -22.72
CA LEU A 548 8.03 27.64 -23.93
C LEU A 548 6.62 27.90 -24.48
N ASN A 549 5.62 28.04 -23.62
CA ASN A 549 4.25 28.37 -24.05
C ASN A 549 4.07 29.83 -24.51
N SER A 550 4.98 30.76 -24.15
CA SER A 550 4.94 32.16 -24.59
C SER A 550 5.74 32.37 -25.86
N SER A 551 6.56 31.38 -26.28
CA SER A 551 7.38 31.44 -27.52
C SER A 551 6.78 30.58 -28.65
N ALA A 552 5.72 29.81 -28.38
CA ALA A 552 4.90 29.09 -29.35
C ALA A 552 3.60 29.85 -29.65
#